data_6f21159cbab5f69206cf56348e697f1b
#
_entry.id   6f21159cbab5f69206cf56348e697f1b
#
_cell.length_a   1.000
_cell.length_b   1.000
_cell.length_c   1.000
_cell.angle_alpha   90.00
_cell.angle_beta   90.00
_cell.angle_gamma   90.00
#
_symmetry.space_group_name_H-M   'P 1'
#
loop_
_entity.id
_entity.type
_entity.pdbx_description
1 polymer ?
#
loop_
_entity_poly.entity_id
_entity_poly.type
_entity_poly.pdbx_seq_one_letter_code
_entity_poly.pdbx_strand_id
1 'polypeptide(L)'
;IGNLDEAYDVSFNVNPDMSPDQFHKITKKITVVDIKEALKDRFRNEQIARLGNIHVIYPSFSSSTFKGIIDLQLSKYAKEVEDRIGCKLTYDSSIKNIIYREGVFPTHGTRPVFSTIQEIVKSRLPEVMKAMTDAKLAQKLDSLEYSYSNGYVRVKTYDIDRNLLTTVKSKLKLRVDNLRKSTLDDKQALCAVHESGHFVAYASIYGNVPAKLISVATESGTGGFLLQDDDEDERAIKTYDYYMNNIKIALGGYVAERIVFGDDNKTSGAVSDLRKATSIASKMVLELGMYSAVFKSNILNMDSQYLVIDDKREDSNRTINCIITRAIEELDELFSDDDYRIMLKKS
;
A
#
# COMPACT_ATOMS: atom_id res chain seq x y z
N ILE A 1 7.56 -11.02 -19.24
CA ILE A 1 7.71 -11.53 -17.88
C ILE A 1 6.72 -10.74 -17.03
N GLY A 2 5.85 -11.44 -16.33
CA GLY A 2 4.82 -10.82 -15.49
C GLY A 2 5.39 -10.18 -14.21
N ASN A 3 4.55 -9.93 -13.21
CA ASN A 3 4.97 -9.46 -11.91
C ASN A 3 6.03 -10.39 -11.33
N LEU A 4 7.15 -9.82 -10.96
CA LEU A 4 8.18 -10.44 -10.16
C LEU A 4 8.04 -9.88 -8.76
N ASP A 5 7.16 -10.48 -7.98
CA ASP A 5 6.90 -10.03 -6.60
C ASP A 5 8.19 -10.08 -5.79
N GLU A 6 9.03 -11.06 -6.07
CA GLU A 6 10.34 -11.23 -5.45
C GLU A 6 11.29 -10.04 -5.69
N ALA A 7 11.16 -9.31 -6.80
CA ALA A 7 12.04 -8.17 -7.10
C ALA A 7 11.78 -6.95 -6.20
N TYR A 8 10.60 -6.85 -5.58
CA TYR A 8 10.25 -5.77 -4.67
C TYR A 8 9.91 -6.24 -3.25
N ASP A 9 9.64 -7.54 -3.06
CA ASP A 9 9.33 -8.12 -1.76
C ASP A 9 10.57 -8.23 -0.85
N VAL A 10 11.74 -8.38 -1.46
CA VAL A 10 13.01 -8.53 -0.71
C VAL A 10 13.39 -7.25 0.06
N SER A 11 12.91 -6.08 -0.38
CA SER A 11 13.33 -4.79 0.18
C SER A 11 12.21 -4.03 0.88
N PHE A 12 10.94 -4.39 0.65
CA PHE A 12 9.81 -3.53 1.05
C PHE A 12 8.62 -4.39 1.46
N ASN A 13 8.07 -4.15 2.65
CA ASN A 13 6.75 -4.66 3.03
C ASN A 13 5.68 -4.04 2.11
N VAL A 14 5.44 -4.66 0.96
CA VAL A 14 4.41 -4.21 0.03
C VAL A 14 3.05 -4.57 0.60
N ASN A 15 2.37 -3.56 1.14
CA ASN A 15 1.00 -3.71 1.60
C ASN A 15 0.03 -3.59 0.40
N PRO A 16 -0.96 -4.48 0.25
CA PRO A 16 -2.00 -4.39 -0.77
C PRO A 16 -2.72 -3.04 -0.83
N ASP A 17 -2.78 -2.32 0.30
CA ASP A 17 -3.39 -1.01 0.42
C ASP A 17 -2.41 0.17 0.24
N MET A 18 -1.16 -0.12 -0.12
CA MET A 18 -0.16 0.91 -0.44
C MET A 18 -0.68 1.84 -1.54
N SER A 19 -0.39 3.14 -1.41
CA SER A 19 -0.82 4.08 -2.44
C SER A 19 -0.07 3.83 -3.76
N PRO A 20 -0.72 4.04 -4.93
CA PRO A 20 -0.06 3.88 -6.21
C PRO A 20 1.23 4.70 -6.35
N ASP A 21 1.29 5.90 -5.77
CA ASP A 21 2.47 6.76 -5.87
C ASP A 21 3.64 6.22 -5.05
N GLN A 22 3.37 5.61 -3.90
CA GLN A 22 4.39 4.92 -3.09
C GLN A 22 4.95 3.72 -3.83
N PHE A 23 4.06 2.85 -4.32
CA PHE A 23 4.47 1.67 -5.07
C PHE A 23 5.22 2.04 -6.36
N HIS A 24 4.82 3.14 -7.02
CA HIS A 24 5.55 3.70 -8.16
C HIS A 24 6.97 4.13 -7.79
N LYS A 25 7.15 4.85 -6.67
CA LYS A 25 8.49 5.26 -6.18
C LYS A 25 9.39 4.05 -5.92
N ILE A 26 8.85 3.03 -5.26
CA ILE A 26 9.57 1.77 -4.97
C ILE A 26 9.98 1.08 -6.27
N THR A 27 9.02 0.80 -7.15
CA THR A 27 9.28 0.06 -8.39
C THR A 27 10.16 0.81 -9.38
N LYS A 28 10.23 2.14 -9.28
CA LYS A 28 11.15 2.96 -10.08
C LYS A 28 12.63 2.76 -9.71
N LYS A 29 12.90 2.34 -8.47
CA LYS A 29 14.25 2.06 -7.99
C LYS A 29 14.77 0.68 -8.42
N ILE A 30 13.90 -0.23 -8.87
CA ILE A 30 14.27 -1.59 -9.29
C ILE A 30 15.22 -1.53 -10.48
N THR A 31 16.35 -2.20 -10.34
CA THR A 31 17.39 -2.31 -11.36
C THR A 31 17.34 -3.64 -12.10
N VAL A 32 18.08 -3.75 -13.19
CA VAL A 32 18.24 -5.02 -13.92
C VAL A 32 18.90 -6.10 -13.04
N VAL A 33 19.73 -5.69 -12.08
CA VAL A 33 20.40 -6.61 -11.14
C VAL A 33 19.36 -7.25 -10.24
N ASP A 34 18.45 -6.47 -9.65
CA ASP A 34 17.40 -6.97 -8.77
C ASP A 34 16.47 -7.94 -9.51
N ILE A 35 16.14 -7.63 -10.75
CA ILE A 35 15.33 -8.53 -11.59
C ILE A 35 16.06 -9.83 -11.88
N LYS A 36 17.36 -9.77 -12.20
CA LYS A 36 18.13 -10.99 -12.46
C LYS A 36 18.27 -11.83 -11.20
N GLU A 37 18.39 -11.21 -10.04
CA GLU A 37 18.43 -11.91 -8.76
C GLU A 37 17.11 -12.61 -8.48
N ALA A 38 15.98 -11.90 -8.56
CA ALA A 38 14.65 -12.46 -8.40
C ALA A 38 14.31 -13.59 -9.40
N LEU A 39 14.91 -13.56 -10.60
CA LEU A 39 14.75 -14.62 -11.59
C LEU A 39 15.49 -15.91 -11.22
N LYS A 40 16.54 -15.84 -10.41
CA LYS A 40 17.32 -17.03 -10.00
C LYS A 40 16.49 -18.03 -9.20
N ASP A 41 15.46 -17.56 -8.47
CA ASP A 41 14.57 -18.42 -7.70
C ASP A 41 13.71 -19.33 -8.59
N ARG A 42 13.50 -18.93 -9.85
CA ARG A 42 12.63 -19.65 -10.80
C ARG A 42 13.37 -20.22 -12.01
N PHE A 43 14.52 -19.64 -12.36
CA PHE A 43 15.26 -19.97 -13.58
C PHE A 43 16.74 -20.23 -13.29
N ARG A 44 17.33 -21.17 -14.00
CA ARG A 44 18.76 -21.42 -13.94
C ARG A 44 19.55 -20.27 -14.57
N ASN A 45 20.76 -19.99 -14.08
CA ASN A 45 21.63 -18.93 -14.57
C ASN A 45 21.83 -18.96 -16.10
N GLU A 46 21.89 -20.14 -16.69
CA GLU A 46 22.00 -20.33 -18.15
C GLU A 46 20.77 -19.79 -18.91
N GLN A 47 19.56 -19.94 -18.32
CA GLN A 47 18.33 -19.45 -18.90
C GLN A 47 18.24 -17.93 -18.78
N ILE A 48 18.67 -17.38 -17.64
CA ILE A 48 18.74 -15.93 -17.39
C ILE A 48 19.74 -15.28 -18.35
N ALA A 49 20.90 -15.92 -18.60
CA ALA A 49 21.91 -15.42 -19.54
C ALA A 49 21.35 -15.28 -20.96
N ARG A 50 20.40 -16.11 -21.37
CA ARG A 50 19.73 -16.06 -22.70
C ARG A 50 18.79 -14.86 -22.87
N LEU A 51 18.39 -14.17 -21.79
CA LEU A 51 17.55 -12.97 -21.88
C LEU A 51 18.28 -11.77 -22.50
N GLY A 52 19.60 -11.89 -22.71
CA GLY A 52 20.43 -10.82 -23.29
C GLY A 52 20.70 -9.68 -22.32
N ASN A 53 21.20 -8.57 -22.84
CA ASN A 53 21.64 -7.41 -22.04
C ASN A 53 20.71 -6.19 -22.17
N ILE A 54 19.71 -6.26 -23.06
CA ILE A 54 18.78 -5.13 -23.27
C ILE A 54 17.51 -5.44 -22.50
N HIS A 55 17.28 -4.70 -21.43
CA HIS A 55 16.11 -4.82 -20.59
C HIS A 55 15.40 -3.48 -20.46
N VAL A 56 14.08 -3.48 -20.52
CA VAL A 56 13.26 -2.32 -20.25
C VAL A 56 12.40 -2.66 -19.03
N ILE A 57 12.59 -1.88 -17.96
CA ILE A 57 11.85 -2.03 -16.71
C ILE A 57 10.76 -0.96 -16.69
N TYR A 58 9.51 -1.40 -16.59
CA TYR A 58 8.38 -0.51 -16.42
C TYR A 58 8.03 -0.44 -14.93
N PRO A 59 8.15 0.74 -14.28
CA PRO A 59 7.66 0.90 -12.92
C PRO A 59 6.14 0.73 -12.89
N SER A 60 5.59 0.49 -11.72
CA SER A 60 4.15 0.48 -11.51
C SER A 60 3.53 1.84 -11.85
N PHE A 61 2.22 1.88 -12.04
CA PHE A 61 1.53 3.13 -12.36
C PHE A 61 1.36 4.03 -11.14
N SER A 62 1.58 5.33 -11.32
CA SER A 62 1.26 6.35 -10.33
C SER A 62 -0.25 6.62 -10.23
N SER A 63 -0.69 7.30 -9.19
CA SER A 63 -2.09 7.74 -9.04
C SER A 63 -2.59 8.57 -10.22
N SER A 64 -1.75 9.46 -10.74
CA SER A 64 -2.07 10.28 -11.92
C SER A 64 -2.23 9.42 -13.17
N THR A 65 -1.37 8.42 -13.36
CA THR A 65 -1.45 7.47 -14.47
C THR A 65 -2.73 6.64 -14.41
N PHE A 66 -3.11 6.11 -13.23
CA PHE A 66 -4.37 5.39 -13.07
C PHE A 66 -5.59 6.26 -13.39
N LYS A 67 -5.62 7.51 -12.93
CA LYS A 67 -6.68 8.47 -13.27
C LYS A 67 -6.75 8.73 -14.78
N GLY A 68 -5.61 8.91 -15.43
CA GLY A 68 -5.53 9.05 -16.89
C GLY A 68 -6.04 7.82 -17.65
N ILE A 69 -5.74 6.61 -17.15
CA ILE A 69 -6.24 5.35 -17.73
C ILE A 69 -7.77 5.26 -17.57
N ILE A 70 -8.32 5.64 -16.41
CA ILE A 70 -9.77 5.68 -16.19
C ILE A 70 -10.43 6.65 -17.17
N ASP A 71 -9.90 7.87 -17.30
CA ASP A 71 -10.42 8.88 -18.22
C ASP A 71 -10.37 8.40 -19.68
N LEU A 72 -9.26 7.80 -20.09
CA LEU A 72 -9.11 7.24 -21.44
C LEU A 72 -10.14 6.15 -21.72
N GLN A 73 -10.34 5.22 -20.79
CA GLN A 73 -11.28 4.12 -20.97
C GLN A 73 -12.74 4.59 -20.97
N LEU A 74 -13.08 5.54 -20.12
CA LEU A 74 -14.42 6.15 -20.10
C LEU A 74 -14.69 6.94 -21.37
N SER A 75 -13.73 7.72 -21.87
CA SER A 75 -13.83 8.45 -23.14
C SER A 75 -13.95 7.51 -24.33
N LYS A 76 -13.18 6.42 -24.35
CA LYS A 76 -13.29 5.40 -25.39
C LYS A 76 -14.67 4.75 -25.40
N TYR A 77 -15.21 4.43 -24.23
CA TYR A 77 -16.53 3.86 -24.13
C TYR A 77 -17.64 4.86 -24.50
N ALA A 78 -17.51 6.13 -24.10
CA ALA A 78 -18.44 7.17 -24.50
C ALA A 78 -18.52 7.30 -26.02
N LYS A 79 -17.36 7.30 -26.71
CA LYS A 79 -17.29 7.32 -28.17
C LYS A 79 -17.92 6.07 -28.80
N GLU A 80 -17.66 4.88 -28.23
CA GLU A 80 -18.26 3.62 -28.72
C GLU A 80 -19.80 3.67 -28.63
N VAL A 81 -20.36 4.23 -27.56
CA VAL A 81 -21.81 4.40 -27.37
C VAL A 81 -22.36 5.44 -28.36
N GLU A 82 -21.67 6.57 -28.54
CA GLU A 82 -22.06 7.59 -29.50
C GLU A 82 -22.09 7.05 -30.95
N ASP A 83 -21.03 6.31 -31.33
CA ASP A 83 -20.93 5.73 -32.69
C ASP A 83 -22.00 4.66 -32.96
N ARG A 84 -22.41 3.88 -31.94
CA ARG A 84 -23.36 2.76 -32.10
C ARG A 84 -24.82 3.14 -31.88
N ILE A 85 -25.08 4.05 -30.96
CA ILE A 85 -26.42 4.36 -30.47
C ILE A 85 -26.81 5.81 -30.83
N GLY A 86 -25.84 6.65 -31.19
CA GLY A 86 -26.05 8.07 -31.47
C GLY A 86 -26.30 8.93 -30.22
N CYS A 87 -25.92 8.42 -29.04
CA CYS A 87 -26.19 9.06 -27.77
C CYS A 87 -24.88 9.48 -27.07
N LYS A 88 -24.81 10.74 -26.65
CA LYS A 88 -23.63 11.28 -25.93
C LYS A 88 -23.63 10.81 -24.50
N LEU A 89 -22.44 10.37 -24.04
CA LEU A 89 -22.22 9.86 -22.71
C LEU A 89 -21.27 10.75 -21.91
N THR A 90 -21.71 11.16 -20.73
CA THR A 90 -20.89 11.98 -19.82
C THR A 90 -20.82 11.36 -18.44
N TYR A 91 -19.73 11.65 -17.73
CA TYR A 91 -19.45 11.13 -16.38
C TYR A 91 -19.06 12.27 -15.46
N ASP A 92 -19.67 12.33 -14.30
CA ASP A 92 -19.21 13.27 -13.29
C ASP A 92 -17.97 12.72 -12.54
N SER A 93 -17.38 13.57 -11.70
CA SER A 93 -16.20 13.21 -10.90
C SER A 93 -16.46 12.08 -9.92
N SER A 94 -17.70 11.89 -9.46
CA SER A 94 -18.07 10.85 -8.50
C SER A 94 -17.91 9.45 -9.09
N ILE A 95 -18.22 9.27 -10.38
CA ILE A 95 -18.03 8.01 -11.10
C ILE A 95 -16.53 7.69 -11.23
N LYS A 96 -15.72 8.68 -11.60
CA LYS A 96 -14.26 8.48 -11.73
C LYS A 96 -13.64 8.13 -10.38
N ASN A 97 -14.07 8.83 -9.34
CA ASN A 97 -13.56 8.58 -7.97
C ASN A 97 -13.95 7.20 -7.46
N ILE A 98 -15.19 6.73 -7.68
CA ILE A 98 -15.58 5.42 -7.20
C ILE A 98 -14.89 4.29 -7.99
N ILE A 99 -14.67 4.45 -9.28
CA ILE A 99 -13.88 3.52 -10.10
C ILE A 99 -12.44 3.46 -9.57
N TYR A 100 -11.85 4.61 -9.24
CA TYR A 100 -10.50 4.66 -8.68
C TYR A 100 -10.43 3.93 -7.33
N ARG A 101 -11.36 4.22 -6.41
CA ARG A 101 -11.37 3.64 -5.07
C ARG A 101 -11.65 2.13 -5.07
N GLU A 102 -12.51 1.66 -5.95
CA GLU A 102 -12.90 0.25 -6.03
C GLU A 102 -11.95 -0.58 -6.89
N GLY A 103 -11.36 0.01 -7.94
CA GLY A 103 -10.65 -0.73 -8.99
C GLY A 103 -9.13 -0.57 -8.99
N VAL A 104 -8.54 0.36 -8.22
CA VAL A 104 -7.09 0.57 -8.26
C VAL A 104 -6.39 -0.26 -7.19
N PHE A 105 -5.59 -1.22 -7.66
CA PHE A 105 -4.68 -2.04 -6.86
C PHE A 105 -3.29 -1.92 -7.48
N PRO A 106 -2.35 -1.21 -6.85
CA PRO A 106 -1.04 -0.92 -7.44
C PRO A 106 -0.28 -2.16 -7.90
N THR A 107 -0.37 -3.24 -7.12
CA THR A 107 0.30 -4.51 -7.40
C THR A 107 -0.37 -5.35 -8.49
N HIS A 108 -1.63 -5.07 -8.85
CA HIS A 108 -2.40 -5.88 -9.79
C HIS A 108 -2.51 -5.24 -11.19
N GLY A 109 -1.88 -4.08 -11.40
CA GLY A 109 -1.91 -3.35 -12.67
C GLY A 109 -3.31 -2.82 -13.01
N THR A 110 -3.69 -2.84 -14.29
CA THR A 110 -4.91 -2.18 -14.79
C THR A 110 -6.14 -3.09 -14.92
N ARG A 111 -5.98 -4.40 -14.83
CA ARG A 111 -7.10 -5.35 -15.00
C ARG A 111 -8.27 -5.09 -14.05
N PRO A 112 -8.05 -4.87 -12.73
CA PRO A 112 -9.15 -4.57 -11.82
C PRO A 112 -9.89 -3.28 -12.19
N VAL A 113 -9.18 -2.25 -12.68
CA VAL A 113 -9.80 -1.01 -13.15
C VAL A 113 -10.77 -1.28 -14.30
N PHE A 114 -10.37 -2.09 -15.27
CA PHE A 114 -11.23 -2.42 -16.42
C PHE A 114 -12.46 -3.23 -16.00
N SER A 115 -12.30 -4.19 -15.10
CA SER A 115 -13.41 -4.95 -14.53
C SER A 115 -14.38 -4.05 -13.76
N THR A 116 -13.86 -3.09 -13.00
CA THR A 116 -14.66 -2.11 -12.25
C THR A 116 -15.43 -1.18 -13.19
N ILE A 117 -14.82 -0.70 -14.28
CA ILE A 117 -15.53 0.08 -15.31
C ILE A 117 -16.63 -0.75 -15.95
N GLN A 118 -16.38 -2.02 -16.24
CA GLN A 118 -17.40 -2.93 -16.78
C GLN A 118 -18.58 -3.06 -15.83
N GLU A 119 -18.32 -3.23 -14.53
CA GLU A 119 -19.35 -3.43 -13.51
C GLU A 119 -20.12 -2.13 -13.21
N ILE A 120 -19.42 -1.00 -13.01
CA ILE A 120 -20.05 0.26 -12.58
C ILE A 120 -20.75 0.98 -13.73
N VAL A 121 -20.19 0.95 -14.92
CA VAL A 121 -20.62 1.79 -16.04
C VAL A 121 -21.28 0.96 -17.14
N LYS A 122 -20.54 0.02 -17.74
CA LYS A 122 -21.00 -0.65 -18.96
C LYS A 122 -22.23 -1.52 -18.73
N SER A 123 -22.30 -2.21 -17.58
CA SER A 123 -23.43 -3.06 -17.22
C SER A 123 -24.75 -2.28 -17.01
N ARG A 124 -24.68 -0.96 -16.84
CA ARG A 124 -25.88 -0.11 -16.61
C ARG A 124 -26.56 0.34 -17.89
N LEU A 125 -25.83 0.39 -19.00
CA LEU A 125 -26.41 0.84 -20.27
C LEU A 125 -27.65 0.01 -20.72
N PRO A 126 -27.62 -1.33 -20.65
CA PRO A 126 -28.83 -2.13 -20.97
C PRO A 126 -30.03 -1.82 -20.06
N GLU A 127 -29.82 -1.56 -18.77
CA GLU A 127 -30.87 -1.20 -17.80
C GLU A 127 -31.52 0.13 -18.22
N VAL A 128 -30.70 1.12 -18.62
CA VAL A 128 -31.16 2.42 -19.08
C VAL A 128 -31.95 2.29 -20.39
N MET A 129 -31.41 1.55 -21.36
CA MET A 129 -32.08 1.36 -22.65
C MET A 129 -33.42 0.64 -22.50
N LYS A 130 -33.50 -0.34 -21.60
CA LYS A 130 -34.75 -1.01 -21.25
C LYS A 130 -35.75 -0.01 -20.67
N ALA A 131 -35.38 0.80 -19.68
CA ALA A 131 -36.24 1.80 -19.07
C ALA A 131 -36.74 2.84 -20.09
N MET A 132 -35.88 3.26 -21.00
CA MET A 132 -36.25 4.19 -22.08
C MET A 132 -37.24 3.56 -23.08
N THR A 133 -37.06 2.27 -23.41
CA THR A 133 -37.96 1.54 -24.30
C THR A 133 -39.33 1.33 -23.63
N ASP A 134 -39.34 0.90 -22.37
CA ASP A 134 -40.58 0.70 -21.60
C ASP A 134 -41.38 2.00 -21.46
N ALA A 135 -40.71 3.15 -21.33
CA ALA A 135 -41.31 4.49 -21.29
C ALA A 135 -41.68 5.05 -22.67
N LYS A 136 -41.36 4.36 -23.76
CA LYS A 136 -41.54 4.82 -25.17
C LYS A 136 -40.81 6.14 -25.47
N LEU A 137 -39.66 6.37 -24.80
CA LEU A 137 -38.85 7.59 -24.91
C LEU A 137 -37.52 7.35 -25.63
N ALA A 138 -37.25 6.15 -26.10
CA ALA A 138 -35.95 5.77 -26.69
C ALA A 138 -35.57 6.65 -27.89
N GLN A 139 -36.56 7.06 -28.72
CA GLN A 139 -36.33 7.90 -29.90
C GLN A 139 -36.00 9.37 -29.56
N LYS A 140 -36.24 9.80 -28.32
CA LYS A 140 -35.96 11.17 -27.85
C LYS A 140 -34.62 11.29 -27.15
N LEU A 141 -33.93 10.19 -26.97
CA LEU A 141 -32.65 10.13 -26.22
C LEU A 141 -31.53 10.80 -27.00
N ASP A 142 -30.92 11.85 -26.44
CA ASP A 142 -29.73 12.52 -26.98
C ASP A 142 -28.51 12.28 -26.11
N SER A 143 -28.67 12.38 -24.80
CA SER A 143 -27.51 12.27 -23.91
C SER A 143 -27.78 11.57 -22.58
N LEU A 144 -26.72 10.97 -22.03
CA LEU A 144 -26.67 10.25 -20.75
C LEU A 144 -25.63 10.88 -19.83
N GLU A 145 -26.02 11.09 -18.59
CA GLU A 145 -25.12 11.56 -17.53
C GLU A 145 -25.05 10.55 -16.39
N TYR A 146 -23.85 10.03 -16.13
CA TYR A 146 -23.59 9.11 -15.06
C TYR A 146 -23.06 9.82 -13.81
N SER A 147 -23.66 9.53 -12.66
CA SER A 147 -23.22 10.02 -11.36
C SER A 147 -23.32 8.92 -10.30
N TYR A 148 -22.54 9.05 -9.22
CA TYR A 148 -22.58 8.14 -8.09
C TYR A 148 -22.84 8.91 -6.79
N SER A 149 -23.81 8.47 -6.00
CA SER A 149 -24.00 8.98 -4.65
C SER A 149 -24.73 7.97 -3.76
N ASN A 150 -24.33 7.90 -2.49
CA ASN A 150 -24.98 7.10 -1.44
C ASN A 150 -25.21 5.62 -1.81
N GLY A 151 -24.21 5.00 -2.46
CA GLY A 151 -24.31 3.59 -2.86
C GLY A 151 -25.10 3.31 -4.13
N TYR A 152 -25.51 4.34 -4.85
CA TYR A 152 -26.27 4.21 -6.09
C TYR A 152 -25.56 4.89 -7.26
N VAL A 153 -25.48 4.19 -8.38
CA VAL A 153 -25.19 4.78 -9.68
C VAL A 153 -26.50 5.33 -10.19
N ARG A 154 -26.49 6.59 -10.60
CA ARG A 154 -27.63 7.29 -11.21
C ARG A 154 -27.26 7.64 -12.64
N VAL A 155 -28.13 7.28 -13.54
CA VAL A 155 -28.02 7.65 -14.94
C VAL A 155 -29.23 8.50 -15.31
N LYS A 156 -28.98 9.77 -15.59
CA LYS A 156 -29.97 10.69 -16.09
C LYS A 156 -29.95 10.70 -17.61
N THR A 157 -31.09 10.70 -18.22
CA THR A 157 -31.27 10.72 -19.68
C THR A 157 -31.89 12.01 -20.09
N TYR A 158 -31.40 12.61 -21.17
CA TYR A 158 -31.85 13.90 -21.65
C TYR A 158 -32.20 13.84 -23.16
N ASP A 159 -33.13 14.69 -23.56
CA ASP A 159 -33.40 14.97 -24.96
C ASP A 159 -32.45 16.03 -25.56
N ILE A 160 -32.62 16.37 -26.83
CA ILE A 160 -31.81 17.36 -27.56
C ILE A 160 -31.88 18.77 -26.95
N ASP A 161 -33.01 19.10 -26.31
CA ASP A 161 -33.23 20.38 -25.63
C ASP A 161 -32.76 20.38 -24.17
N ARG A 162 -32.07 19.30 -23.74
CA ARG A 162 -31.63 19.06 -22.38
C ARG A 162 -32.74 18.93 -21.34
N ASN A 163 -33.95 18.57 -21.73
CA ASN A 163 -35.00 18.22 -20.80
C ASN A 163 -34.73 16.81 -20.25
N LEU A 164 -34.92 16.64 -18.94
CA LEU A 164 -34.76 15.34 -18.28
C LEU A 164 -35.90 14.40 -18.71
N LEU A 165 -35.56 13.28 -19.35
CA LEU A 165 -36.51 12.26 -19.77
C LEU A 165 -36.79 11.26 -18.65
N THR A 166 -35.71 10.69 -18.05
CA THR A 166 -35.85 9.76 -16.92
C THR A 166 -34.56 9.69 -16.09
N THR A 167 -34.66 9.07 -14.94
CA THR A 167 -33.49 8.78 -14.07
C THR A 167 -33.53 7.32 -13.64
N VAL A 168 -32.54 6.56 -14.05
CA VAL A 168 -32.34 5.17 -13.62
C VAL A 168 -31.40 5.15 -12.45
N LYS A 169 -31.81 4.46 -11.37
CA LYS A 169 -30.98 4.28 -10.15
C LYS A 169 -30.69 2.79 -9.96
N SER A 170 -29.42 2.46 -9.92
CA SER A 170 -28.98 1.07 -9.68
C SER A 170 -28.11 1.01 -8.44
N LYS A 171 -28.45 0.14 -7.51
CA LYS A 171 -27.64 -0.07 -6.30
C LYS A 171 -26.30 -0.69 -6.67
N LEU A 172 -25.22 -0.11 -6.18
CA LEU A 172 -23.87 -0.62 -6.37
C LEU A 172 -23.42 -1.36 -5.11
N LYS A 173 -22.99 -2.59 -5.28
CA LYS A 173 -22.37 -3.37 -4.20
C LYS A 173 -20.86 -3.14 -4.24
N LEU A 174 -20.42 -2.15 -3.49
CA LEU A 174 -18.99 -1.88 -3.32
C LEU A 174 -18.39 -2.93 -2.37
N ARG A 175 -17.29 -3.54 -2.77
CA ARG A 175 -16.58 -4.54 -1.97
C ARG A 175 -15.35 -3.92 -1.33
N VAL A 176 -14.51 -3.31 -2.14
CA VAL A 176 -13.21 -2.76 -1.73
C VAL A 176 -13.38 -1.42 -1.03
N ASP A 177 -14.22 -0.53 -1.54
CA ASP A 177 -14.47 0.77 -0.93
C ASP A 177 -15.02 0.65 0.50
N ASN A 178 -15.90 -0.32 0.74
CA ASN A 178 -16.43 -0.58 2.08
C ASN A 178 -15.34 -1.13 3.02
N LEU A 179 -14.46 -2.01 2.53
CA LEU A 179 -13.33 -2.53 3.32
C LEU A 179 -12.29 -1.46 3.66
N ARG A 180 -12.18 -0.41 2.83
CA ARG A 180 -11.24 0.71 3.01
C ARG A 180 -11.82 1.87 3.81
N LYS A 181 -13.09 1.82 4.19
CA LYS A 181 -13.68 2.83 5.08
C LYS A 181 -13.15 2.66 6.48
N SER A 182 -12.83 3.80 7.10
CA SER A 182 -12.48 3.84 8.52
C SER A 182 -13.63 3.32 9.39
N THR A 183 -13.29 2.47 10.33
CA THR A 183 -14.20 2.09 11.43
C THR A 183 -14.04 3.13 12.53
N LEU A 184 -15.13 3.77 12.94
CA LEU A 184 -15.16 4.69 14.08
C LEU A 184 -15.37 3.86 15.36
N ASP A 185 -14.30 3.22 15.81
CA ASP A 185 -14.33 2.37 17.01
C ASP A 185 -12.96 2.40 17.71
N ASP A 186 -12.82 1.60 18.76
CA ASP A 186 -11.58 1.44 19.53
C ASP A 186 -10.38 1.03 18.64
N LYS A 187 -10.62 0.34 17.51
CA LYS A 187 -9.57 -0.05 16.58
C LYS A 187 -8.93 1.17 15.90
N GLN A 188 -9.74 2.20 15.58
CA GLN A 188 -9.21 3.44 15.02
C GLN A 188 -8.31 4.16 16.03
N ALA A 189 -8.69 4.18 17.30
CA ALA A 189 -7.88 4.77 18.35
C ALA A 189 -6.56 4.02 18.55
N LEU A 190 -6.62 2.68 18.56
CA LEU A 190 -5.43 1.83 18.63
C LEU A 190 -4.48 2.09 17.44
N CYS A 191 -5.03 2.11 16.22
CA CYS A 191 -4.26 2.38 15.02
C CYS A 191 -3.64 3.78 15.05
N ALA A 192 -4.39 4.80 15.48
CA ALA A 192 -3.89 6.17 15.56
C ALA A 192 -2.72 6.29 16.53
N VAL A 193 -2.83 5.71 17.72
CA VAL A 193 -1.75 5.70 18.72
C VAL A 193 -0.54 4.95 18.22
N HIS A 194 -0.74 3.79 17.59
CA HIS A 194 0.33 2.98 17.02
C HIS A 194 1.14 3.76 15.97
N GLU A 195 0.48 4.31 14.97
CA GLU A 195 1.14 5.08 13.90
C GLU A 195 1.78 6.37 14.43
N SER A 196 1.17 6.99 15.44
CA SER A 196 1.77 8.16 16.11
C SER A 196 3.06 7.79 16.83
N GLY A 197 3.17 6.58 17.37
CA GLY A 197 4.41 6.06 17.94
C GLY A 197 5.56 6.02 16.94
N HIS A 198 5.29 5.49 15.75
CA HIS A 198 6.27 5.50 14.64
C HIS A 198 6.65 6.93 14.24
N PHE A 199 5.64 7.82 14.15
CA PHE A 199 5.85 9.22 13.79
C PHE A 199 6.75 9.94 14.81
N VAL A 200 6.45 9.81 16.09
CA VAL A 200 7.22 10.47 17.16
C VAL A 200 8.64 9.94 17.19
N ALA A 201 8.83 8.63 17.10
CA ALA A 201 10.15 8.02 17.02
C ALA A 201 10.95 8.55 15.82
N TYR A 202 10.35 8.62 14.64
CA TYR A 202 10.99 9.15 13.44
C TYR A 202 11.36 10.62 13.59
N ALA A 203 10.41 11.46 13.97
CA ALA A 203 10.61 12.91 14.10
C ALA A 203 11.68 13.26 15.14
N SER A 204 11.73 12.52 16.26
CA SER A 204 12.74 12.71 17.31
C SER A 204 14.14 12.31 16.87
N ILE A 205 14.25 11.25 16.08
CA ILE A 205 15.56 10.74 15.60
C ILE A 205 16.12 11.61 14.50
N TYR A 206 15.30 11.99 13.52
CA TYR A 206 15.76 12.71 12.33
C TYR A 206 15.55 14.21 12.39
N GLY A 207 14.81 14.73 13.37
CA GLY A 207 14.51 16.17 13.51
C GLY A 207 13.62 16.75 12.40
N ASN A 208 12.97 15.89 11.62
CA ASN A 208 12.08 16.28 10.53
C ASN A 208 10.78 15.47 10.55
N VAL A 209 9.80 15.91 9.77
CA VAL A 209 8.51 15.23 9.65
C VAL A 209 8.57 14.21 8.52
N PRO A 210 8.09 12.98 8.71
CA PRO A 210 8.05 11.98 7.64
C PRO A 210 7.15 12.46 6.47
N ALA A 211 7.47 12.01 5.26
CA ALA A 211 6.76 12.42 4.04
C ALA A 211 5.27 12.14 4.09
N LYS A 212 4.85 11.07 4.77
CA LYS A 212 3.44 10.70 4.90
C LYS A 212 3.21 9.81 6.11
N LEU A 213 2.17 10.14 6.85
CA LEU A 213 1.59 9.30 7.89
C LEU A 213 0.15 8.98 7.50
N ILE A 214 -0.22 7.72 7.57
CA ILE A 214 -1.61 7.27 7.41
C ILE A 214 -1.95 6.40 8.60
N SER A 215 -3.04 6.75 9.27
CA SER A 215 -3.61 5.97 10.37
C SER A 215 -5.09 5.77 10.09
N VAL A 216 -5.43 4.61 9.57
CA VAL A 216 -6.82 4.24 9.27
C VAL A 216 -7.02 2.77 9.59
N ALA A 217 -7.78 2.48 10.64
CA ALA A 217 -8.25 1.13 10.89
C ALA A 217 -9.33 0.79 9.85
N THR A 218 -9.05 -0.20 9.01
CA THR A 218 -9.96 -0.68 7.98
C THR A 218 -10.41 -2.10 8.28
N GLU A 219 -11.54 -2.52 7.69
CA GLU A 219 -12.00 -3.91 7.78
C GLU A 219 -11.03 -4.90 7.11
N SER A 220 -10.18 -4.42 6.20
CA SER A 220 -9.13 -5.23 5.57
C SER A 220 -7.98 -5.57 6.51
N GLY A 221 -7.95 -4.99 7.71
CA GLY A 221 -6.92 -5.22 8.72
C GLY A 221 -5.65 -4.38 8.56
N THR A 222 -5.62 -3.45 7.60
CA THR A 222 -4.52 -2.50 7.45
C THR A 222 -4.69 -1.38 8.43
N GLY A 223 -3.77 -1.26 9.38
CA GLY A 223 -3.86 -0.29 10.48
C GLY A 223 -3.30 1.08 10.16
N GLY A 224 -2.37 1.18 9.26
CA GLY A 224 -1.69 2.42 8.91
C GLY A 224 -0.28 2.17 8.41
N PHE A 225 0.44 3.21 8.10
CA PHE A 225 1.87 3.16 7.79
C PHE A 225 2.51 4.54 7.81
N LEU A 226 3.81 4.54 8.09
CA LEU A 226 4.68 5.69 7.99
C LEU A 226 5.53 5.58 6.72
N LEU A 227 5.50 6.60 5.86
CA LEU A 227 6.40 6.71 4.72
C LEU A 227 7.57 7.61 5.09
N GLN A 228 8.74 7.04 5.12
CA GLN A 228 9.99 7.78 5.24
C GLN A 228 10.35 8.39 3.88
N ASP A 229 10.91 9.60 3.88
CA ASP A 229 11.57 10.17 2.70
C ASP A 229 12.98 9.58 2.64
N ASP A 230 13.09 8.37 2.11
CA ASP A 230 14.37 7.75 1.82
C ASP A 230 14.94 8.35 0.52
N ASP A 231 15.47 9.57 0.60
CA ASP A 231 16.43 10.09 -0.39
C ASP A 231 17.85 9.55 -0.12
N GLU A 232 17.98 8.61 0.83
CA GLU A 232 19.26 7.98 1.11
C GLU A 232 19.65 7.09 -0.06
N ASP A 233 20.83 7.38 -0.60
CA ASP A 233 21.50 6.53 -1.58
C ASP A 233 21.61 5.10 -1.01
N GLU A 234 20.89 4.14 -1.58
CA GLU A 234 20.93 2.73 -1.16
C GLU A 234 22.35 2.15 -1.17
N ARG A 235 23.27 2.83 -1.86
CA ARG A 235 24.70 2.50 -1.92
C ARG A 235 25.51 3.10 -0.77
N ALA A 236 24.92 3.97 0.05
CA ALA A 236 25.62 4.54 1.19
C ALA A 236 25.98 3.47 2.23
N ILE A 237 27.18 3.60 2.80
CA ILE A 237 27.61 2.73 3.91
C ILE A 237 26.72 3.04 5.11
N LYS A 238 25.93 2.07 5.54
CA LYS A 238 25.01 2.19 6.66
C LYS A 238 25.73 1.90 7.97
N THR A 239 25.63 2.83 8.92
CA THR A 239 26.30 2.76 10.23
C THR A 239 25.47 1.95 11.24
N TYR A 240 26.10 1.65 12.39
CA TYR A 240 25.40 1.07 13.55
C TYR A 240 24.17 1.90 13.96
N ASP A 241 24.33 3.21 14.06
CA ASP A 241 23.24 4.11 14.45
C ASP A 241 22.09 4.11 13.45
N TYR A 242 22.39 3.98 12.16
CA TYR A 242 21.37 3.81 11.13
C TYR A 242 20.44 2.62 11.43
N TYR A 243 21.02 1.45 11.72
CA TYR A 243 20.25 0.25 12.02
C TYR A 243 19.50 0.36 13.35
N MET A 244 20.13 0.89 14.40
CA MET A 244 19.49 1.13 15.70
C MET A 244 18.32 2.09 15.58
N ASN A 245 18.44 3.16 14.80
CA ASN A 245 17.36 4.11 14.54
C ASN A 245 16.19 3.44 13.81
N ASN A 246 16.46 2.61 12.81
CA ASN A 246 15.41 1.85 12.12
C ASN A 246 14.70 0.85 13.05
N ILE A 247 15.41 0.20 13.98
CA ILE A 247 14.82 -0.66 15.03
C ILE A 247 13.89 0.18 15.92
N LYS A 248 14.36 1.34 16.40
CA LYS A 248 13.54 2.24 17.25
C LYS A 248 12.28 2.71 16.53
N ILE A 249 12.41 3.15 15.28
CA ILE A 249 11.24 3.56 14.49
C ILE A 249 10.27 2.39 14.33
N ALA A 250 10.75 1.18 14.01
CA ALA A 250 9.89 0.01 13.88
C ALA A 250 9.18 -0.35 15.21
N LEU A 251 9.81 -0.13 16.35
CA LEU A 251 9.24 -0.43 17.68
C LEU A 251 8.36 0.72 18.23
N GLY A 252 8.35 1.88 17.58
CA GLY A 252 7.65 3.09 18.07
C GLY A 252 6.17 2.84 18.33
N GLY A 253 5.47 2.16 17.41
CA GLY A 253 4.06 1.82 17.57
C GLY A 253 3.80 0.90 18.76
N TYR A 254 4.61 -0.15 18.92
CA TYR A 254 4.53 -1.08 20.05
C TYR A 254 4.69 -0.38 21.41
N VAL A 255 5.69 0.50 21.52
CA VAL A 255 5.95 1.24 22.76
C VAL A 255 4.83 2.26 23.04
N ALA A 256 4.33 2.94 22.00
CA ALA A 256 3.21 3.88 22.14
C ALA A 256 1.93 3.20 22.63
N GLU A 257 1.56 2.04 22.08
CA GLU A 257 0.42 1.26 22.57
C GLU A 257 0.56 0.96 24.07
N ARG A 258 1.75 0.51 24.48
CA ARG A 258 2.02 0.18 25.88
C ARG A 258 1.88 1.38 26.82
N ILE A 259 2.40 2.54 26.42
CA ILE A 259 2.35 3.76 27.25
C ILE A 259 0.94 4.30 27.36
N VAL A 260 0.15 4.26 26.30
CA VAL A 260 -1.19 4.85 26.27
C VAL A 260 -2.23 3.92 26.85
N PHE A 261 -2.18 2.63 26.54
CA PHE A 261 -3.21 1.65 26.92
C PHE A 261 -2.79 0.75 28.08
N GLY A 262 -1.50 0.74 28.44
CA GLY A 262 -0.94 -0.14 29.48
C GLY A 262 -0.43 -1.47 28.95
N ASP A 263 0.38 -2.15 29.76
CA ASP A 263 1.05 -3.39 29.36
C ASP A 263 0.11 -4.55 29.03
N ASP A 264 -1.04 -4.62 29.68
CA ASP A 264 -2.02 -5.70 29.51
C ASP A 264 -2.88 -5.52 28.24
N ASN A 265 -2.84 -4.35 27.62
CA ASN A 265 -3.67 -4.00 26.46
C ASN A 265 -2.88 -3.92 25.13
N LYS A 266 -1.66 -4.47 25.10
CA LYS A 266 -0.87 -4.59 23.87
C LYS A 266 -1.59 -5.49 22.88
N THR A 267 -1.56 -5.10 21.60
CA THR A 267 -2.28 -5.81 20.56
C THR A 267 -1.39 -6.65 19.66
N SER A 268 -1.98 -7.56 18.90
CA SER A 268 -1.29 -8.29 17.84
C SER A 268 -0.95 -7.39 16.63
N GLY A 269 -1.37 -6.11 16.61
CA GLY A 269 -1.09 -5.17 15.54
C GLY A 269 0.41 -4.95 15.33
N ALA A 270 1.19 -4.96 16.43
CA ALA A 270 2.64 -4.74 16.39
C ALA A 270 3.48 -5.96 15.92
N VAL A 271 2.86 -7.08 15.51
CA VAL A 271 3.62 -8.29 15.12
C VAL A 271 4.53 -8.05 13.93
N SER A 272 4.10 -7.28 12.93
CA SER A 272 4.91 -6.91 11.77
C SER A 272 6.15 -6.12 12.17
N ASP A 273 5.97 -5.16 13.08
CA ASP A 273 7.04 -4.27 13.54
C ASP A 273 8.06 -4.99 14.40
N LEU A 274 7.59 -5.86 15.28
CA LEU A 274 8.46 -6.75 16.07
C LEU A 274 9.29 -7.67 15.16
N ARG A 275 8.68 -8.22 14.09
CA ARG A 275 9.41 -9.01 13.10
C ARG A 275 10.44 -8.18 12.36
N LYS A 276 10.09 -6.98 11.93
CA LYS A 276 11.00 -6.05 11.24
C LYS A 276 12.17 -5.68 12.15
N ALA A 277 11.91 -5.28 13.38
CA ALA A 277 12.95 -4.95 14.35
C ALA A 277 13.89 -6.14 14.64
N THR A 278 13.32 -7.33 14.84
CA THR A 278 14.10 -8.56 15.06
C THR A 278 14.94 -8.94 13.84
N SER A 279 14.41 -8.79 12.63
CA SER A 279 15.14 -9.05 11.38
C SER A 279 16.34 -8.10 11.24
N ILE A 280 16.15 -6.81 11.51
CA ILE A 280 17.25 -5.83 11.49
C ILE A 280 18.31 -6.16 12.54
N ALA A 281 17.90 -6.46 13.77
CA ALA A 281 18.82 -6.84 14.84
C ALA A 281 19.59 -8.13 14.50
N SER A 282 18.91 -9.12 13.92
CA SER A 282 19.54 -10.35 13.44
C SER A 282 20.58 -10.07 12.35
N LYS A 283 20.27 -9.19 11.42
CA LYS A 283 21.20 -8.77 10.37
C LYS A 283 22.44 -8.09 10.95
N MET A 284 22.28 -7.20 11.94
CA MET A 284 23.41 -6.54 12.62
C MET A 284 24.33 -7.55 13.29
N VAL A 285 23.76 -8.58 13.92
CA VAL A 285 24.50 -9.58 14.68
C VAL A 285 25.09 -10.65 13.77
N LEU A 286 24.32 -11.21 12.84
CA LEU A 286 24.69 -12.41 12.09
C LEU A 286 25.39 -12.10 10.75
N GLU A 287 25.10 -10.98 10.12
CA GLU A 287 25.61 -10.67 8.78
C GLU A 287 26.66 -9.55 8.79
N LEU A 288 26.39 -8.48 9.54
CA LEU A 288 27.18 -7.25 9.46
C LEU A 288 28.33 -7.20 10.47
N GLY A 289 28.39 -8.15 11.41
CA GLY A 289 29.46 -8.18 12.41
C GLY A 289 29.54 -6.96 13.33
N MET A 290 28.41 -6.25 13.51
CA MET A 290 28.34 -5.00 14.28
C MET A 290 28.41 -5.22 15.79
N TYR A 291 28.34 -6.45 16.24
CA TYR A 291 28.57 -6.86 17.62
C TYR A 291 29.82 -7.75 17.72
N SER A 292 30.63 -7.50 18.72
CA SER A 292 32.00 -8.04 18.88
C SER A 292 32.09 -9.55 19.16
N ALA A 293 31.02 -10.29 19.07
CA ALA A 293 31.10 -11.73 19.02
C ALA A 293 31.79 -12.11 17.71
N VAL A 294 32.95 -12.72 17.81
CA VAL A 294 33.74 -13.18 16.66
C VAL A 294 32.91 -14.18 15.85
N PHE A 295 32.19 -13.64 14.85
CA PHE A 295 31.44 -14.46 13.93
C PHE A 295 32.38 -15.03 12.89
N LYS A 296 32.69 -16.30 13.01
CA LYS A 296 32.92 -17.12 11.83
C LYS A 296 31.55 -17.57 11.33
N SER A 297 30.86 -16.73 10.59
CA SER A 297 29.71 -17.17 9.83
C SER A 297 30.23 -18.07 8.72
N ASN A 298 30.18 -19.36 8.93
CA ASN A 298 30.17 -20.30 7.82
C ASN A 298 28.76 -20.17 7.20
N ILE A 299 28.58 -19.17 6.35
CA ILE A 299 27.46 -19.10 5.43
C ILE A 299 27.73 -20.20 4.40
N LEU A 300 27.33 -21.39 4.72
CA LEU A 300 27.23 -22.48 3.76
C LEU A 300 25.75 -22.65 3.49
N ASN A 301 25.37 -22.12 2.37
CA ASN A 301 24.28 -22.49 1.50
C ASN A 301 23.20 -21.46 1.24
N MET A 302 22.93 -21.37 -0.04
CA MET A 302 22.11 -20.58 -0.90
C MET A 302 20.59 -20.72 -0.68
N ASP A 303 20.15 -21.38 0.35
CA ASP A 303 18.74 -21.44 0.75
C ASP A 303 18.62 -20.75 2.11
N SER A 304 18.24 -19.51 2.12
CA SER A 304 17.78 -18.57 3.17
C SER A 304 17.52 -19.07 4.61
N GLN A 305 18.19 -20.14 5.06
CA GLN A 305 18.19 -20.61 6.43
C GLN A 305 19.61 -20.54 6.99
N TYR A 306 19.82 -19.57 7.87
CA TYR A 306 21.06 -19.42 8.64
C TYR A 306 21.27 -20.63 9.54
N LEU A 307 22.18 -21.51 9.15
CA LEU A 307 22.68 -22.58 10.03
C LEU A 307 23.73 -21.97 10.99
N VAL A 308 23.26 -21.47 12.11
CA VAL A 308 24.11 -21.10 13.23
C VAL A 308 24.43 -22.39 14.00
N ILE A 309 25.71 -22.68 14.20
CA ILE A 309 26.18 -23.81 15.05
C ILE A 309 25.54 -23.66 16.44
N ASP A 310 24.97 -24.71 16.97
CA ASP A 310 24.12 -24.72 18.17
C ASP A 310 24.72 -24.01 19.40
N ASP A 311 26.01 -24.13 19.63
CA ASP A 311 26.72 -23.50 20.78
C ASP A 311 26.70 -21.96 20.75
N LYS A 312 26.53 -21.34 19.59
CA LYS A 312 26.52 -19.88 19.44
C LYS A 312 25.11 -19.29 19.20
N ARG A 313 24.14 -20.14 18.99
CA ARG A 313 22.75 -19.72 18.74
C ARG A 313 22.16 -19.00 19.95
N GLU A 314 22.49 -19.49 21.13
CA GLU A 314 22.01 -18.92 22.39
C GLU A 314 22.61 -17.54 22.65
N ASP A 315 23.92 -17.37 22.39
CA ASP A 315 24.60 -16.08 22.53
C ASP A 315 24.11 -15.05 21.50
N SER A 316 23.86 -15.49 20.27
CA SER A 316 23.30 -14.63 19.23
C SER A 316 21.89 -14.18 19.60
N ASN A 317 21.04 -15.08 20.07
CA ASN A 317 19.68 -14.77 20.53
C ASN A 317 19.70 -13.81 21.74
N ARG A 318 20.60 -14.00 22.69
CA ARG A 318 20.79 -13.09 23.82
C ARG A 318 21.19 -11.69 23.35
N THR A 319 22.11 -11.61 22.38
CA THR A 319 22.57 -10.34 21.81
C THR A 319 21.42 -9.64 21.06
N ILE A 320 20.65 -10.35 20.24
CA ILE A 320 19.47 -9.82 19.53
C ILE A 320 18.45 -9.30 20.53
N ASN A 321 18.14 -10.06 21.57
CA ASN A 321 17.22 -9.63 22.61
C ASN A 321 17.74 -8.38 23.34
N CYS A 322 19.04 -8.31 23.63
CA CYS A 322 19.65 -7.12 24.25
C CYS A 322 19.49 -5.87 23.38
N ILE A 323 19.66 -5.99 22.06
CA ILE A 323 19.44 -4.89 21.10
C ILE A 323 17.99 -4.40 21.15
N ILE A 324 17.04 -5.33 21.07
CA ILE A 324 15.60 -5.01 21.10
C ILE A 324 15.23 -4.36 22.43
N THR A 325 15.67 -4.93 23.56
CA THR A 325 15.39 -4.39 24.90
C THR A 325 15.95 -2.98 25.05
N ARG A 326 17.20 -2.75 24.64
CA ARG A 326 17.82 -1.43 24.66
C ARG A 326 17.04 -0.41 23.80
N ALA A 327 16.61 -0.80 22.62
CA ALA A 327 15.82 0.08 21.75
C ALA A 327 14.47 0.45 22.37
N ILE A 328 13.84 -0.49 23.10
CA ILE A 328 12.61 -0.25 23.83
C ILE A 328 12.86 0.72 25.01
N GLU A 329 13.93 0.52 25.78
CA GLU A 329 14.30 1.39 26.90
C GLU A 329 14.57 2.82 26.43
N GLU A 330 15.32 3.01 25.35
CA GLU A 330 15.58 4.32 24.75
C GLU A 330 14.28 5.00 24.23
N LEU A 331 13.33 4.22 23.73
CA LEU A 331 12.02 4.75 23.35
C LEU A 331 11.13 5.09 24.54
N ASP A 332 11.21 4.32 25.64
CA ASP A 332 10.50 4.64 26.89
C ASP A 332 10.97 5.97 27.48
N GLU A 333 12.29 6.19 27.50
CA GLU A 333 12.86 7.45 27.92
C GLU A 333 12.36 8.61 27.03
N LEU A 334 12.41 8.41 25.70
CA LEU A 334 11.94 9.39 24.73
C LEU A 334 10.46 9.74 24.93
N PHE A 335 9.59 8.74 25.04
CA PHE A 335 8.15 8.92 25.18
C PHE A 335 7.71 9.30 26.60
N SER A 336 8.65 9.31 27.56
CA SER A 336 8.40 9.81 28.92
C SER A 336 8.38 11.33 29.00
N ASP A 337 8.87 12.04 27.97
CA ASP A 337 8.74 13.46 27.82
C ASP A 337 7.25 13.85 27.69
N ASP A 338 6.83 14.84 28.49
CA ASP A 338 5.43 15.25 28.56
C ASP A 338 4.88 15.74 27.21
N ASP A 339 5.70 16.39 26.40
CA ASP A 339 5.28 16.88 25.08
C ASP A 339 4.95 15.71 24.13
N TYR A 340 5.77 14.66 24.13
CA TYR A 340 5.52 13.46 23.32
C TYR A 340 4.33 12.63 23.84
N ARG A 341 4.16 12.52 25.17
CA ARG A 341 2.97 11.87 25.75
C ARG A 341 1.67 12.60 25.41
N ILE A 342 1.70 13.92 25.37
CA ILE A 342 0.55 14.72 24.95
C ILE A 342 0.24 14.49 23.47
N MET A 343 1.26 14.40 22.62
CA MET A 343 1.08 14.10 21.18
C MET A 343 0.44 12.73 20.98
N LEU A 344 0.94 11.69 21.64
CA LEU A 344 0.39 10.33 21.56
C LEU A 344 -1.07 10.22 22.04
N LYS A 345 -1.46 11.01 23.06
CA LYS A 345 -2.83 11.01 23.60
C LYS A 345 -3.81 11.85 22.78
N LYS A 346 -3.32 12.76 21.95
CA LYS A 346 -4.15 13.61 21.08
C LYS A 346 -4.33 13.05 19.68
N SER A 347 -3.58 12.04 19.31
CA SER A 347 -3.71 11.32 18.03
C SER A 347 -4.91 10.41 18.01
#